data_7b73e3da79168e5f9b5543b93e895f97
#
_entry.id   7b73e3da79168e5f9b5543b93e895f97
#
_cell.length_a   1.000
_cell.length_b   1.000
_cell.length_c   1.000
_cell.angle_alpha   90.00
_cell.angle_beta   90.00
_cell.angle_gamma   90.00
#
_symmetry.space_group_name_H-M   'P 1'
#
loop_
_entity.id
_entity.type
_entity.pdbx_description
1 polymer ?
#
loop_
_entity_poly.entity_id
_entity_poly.type
_entity_poly.pdbx_seq_one_letter_code
_entity_poly.pdbx_strand_id
1 'polypeptide(L)'
;MAETRKTRPVSWIKAALKDFREFPEGAKGILLGALTIAAEGGKADIAKPLHGLGSGVLEIALAHRGDAFRIVYAILLADEIWVIHAFQKKS
;
A
#
# COMPACT_ATOMS: atom_id res chain seq x y z
N MET A 1 -6.55 31.90 3.45
CA MET A 1 -7.09 30.72 4.09
C MET A 1 -6.33 29.48 3.66
N ALA A 2 -5.85 28.76 4.60
CA ALA A 2 -5.13 27.54 4.28
C ALA A 2 -6.07 26.49 3.76
N GLU A 3 -5.74 25.96 2.62
CA GLU A 3 -6.52 24.90 2.05
C GLU A 3 -6.13 23.58 2.70
N THR A 4 -7.09 22.93 3.30
CA THR A 4 -6.82 21.68 3.95
C THR A 4 -6.83 20.57 2.89
N ARG A 5 -5.68 20.02 2.63
CA ARG A 5 -5.62 18.91 1.69
C ARG A 5 -6.30 17.71 2.33
N LYS A 6 -7.27 17.18 1.64
CA LYS A 6 -8.02 16.04 2.13
C LYS A 6 -7.23 14.77 1.81
N THR A 7 -6.74 14.10 2.84
CA THR A 7 -6.05 12.83 2.66
C THR A 7 -7.02 11.70 2.92
N ARG A 8 -6.77 10.58 2.25
CA ARG A 8 -7.57 9.39 2.46
C ARG A 8 -7.11 8.67 3.71
N PRO A 9 -8.02 8.27 4.58
CA PRO A 9 -7.60 7.43 5.71
C PRO A 9 -7.13 6.08 5.22
N VAL A 10 -6.11 5.53 5.90
CA VAL A 10 -5.56 4.22 5.57
C VAL A 10 -5.89 3.28 6.71
N SER A 11 -6.60 2.22 6.39
CA SER A 11 -6.96 1.19 7.35
C SER A 11 -6.31 -0.13 6.93
N TRP A 12 -6.11 -1.02 7.88
CA TRP A 12 -5.44 -2.29 7.65
C TRP A 12 -6.33 -3.42 8.09
N ILE A 13 -6.42 -4.44 7.25
CA ILE A 13 -6.94 -5.72 7.71
C ILE A 13 -5.91 -6.27 8.70
N LYS A 14 -6.39 -6.80 9.80
CA LYS A 14 -5.52 -7.21 10.91
C LYS A 14 -4.41 -8.16 10.49
N ALA A 15 -4.74 -9.14 9.66
CA ALA A 15 -3.74 -10.09 9.19
C ALA A 15 -2.68 -9.43 8.33
N ALA A 16 -3.09 -8.46 7.49
CA ALA A 16 -2.14 -7.74 6.66
C ALA A 16 -1.18 -6.92 7.52
N LEU A 17 -1.69 -6.25 8.54
CA LEU A 17 -0.85 -5.46 9.42
C LEU A 17 0.14 -6.33 10.17
N LYS A 18 -0.30 -7.49 10.63
CA LYS A 18 0.57 -8.42 11.34
C LYS A 18 1.75 -8.84 10.45
N ASP A 19 1.47 -9.20 9.20
CA ASP A 19 2.52 -9.61 8.28
C ASP A 19 3.43 -8.46 7.92
N PHE A 20 2.86 -7.27 7.72
CA PHE A 20 3.67 -6.10 7.38
C PHE A 20 4.65 -5.75 8.50
N ARG A 21 4.23 -5.89 9.74
CA ARG A 21 5.10 -5.55 10.87
C ARG A 21 6.37 -6.40 10.93
N GLU A 22 6.36 -7.55 10.28
CA GLU A 22 7.53 -8.42 10.26
C GLU A 22 8.48 -8.15 9.11
N PHE A 23 8.14 -7.19 8.25
CA PHE A 23 9.03 -6.81 7.16
C PHE A 23 10.24 -6.06 7.72
N PRO A 24 11.39 -6.10 7.01
CA PRO A 24 12.54 -5.29 7.42
C PRO A 24 12.21 -3.81 7.48
N GLU A 25 12.87 -3.08 8.40
CA GLU A 25 12.58 -1.66 8.60
C GLU A 25 12.73 -0.84 7.32
N GLY A 26 13.78 -1.13 6.55
CA GLY A 26 13.98 -0.39 5.30
C GLY A 26 12.84 -0.61 4.31
N ALA A 27 12.35 -1.84 4.22
CA ALA A 27 11.22 -2.12 3.33
C ALA A 27 9.94 -1.45 3.84
N LYS A 28 9.70 -1.50 5.15
CA LYS A 28 8.50 -0.88 5.73
C LYS A 28 8.45 0.62 5.44
N GLY A 29 9.57 1.30 5.59
CA GLY A 29 9.60 2.74 5.34
C GLY A 29 9.24 3.09 3.91
N ILE A 30 9.78 2.36 2.94
CA ILE A 30 9.49 2.61 1.54
C ILE A 30 8.03 2.31 1.23
N LEU A 31 7.52 1.19 1.75
CA LEU A 31 6.13 0.81 1.50
C LEU A 31 5.15 1.79 2.13
N LEU A 32 5.45 2.28 3.34
CA LEU A 32 4.61 3.30 3.97
C LEU A 32 4.64 4.59 3.18
N GLY A 33 5.78 4.94 2.58
CA GLY A 33 5.87 6.10 1.70
C GLY A 33 4.95 5.96 0.49
N ALA A 34 4.91 4.75 -0.09
CA ALA A 34 4.04 4.51 -1.23
C ALA A 34 2.56 4.60 -0.83
N LEU A 35 2.20 4.10 0.35
CA LEU A 35 0.84 4.23 0.86
C LEU A 35 0.49 5.69 1.15
N THR A 36 1.45 6.47 1.62
CA THR A 36 1.24 7.89 1.85
C THR A 36 0.91 8.62 0.55
N ILE A 37 1.63 8.28 -0.53
CA ILE A 37 1.32 8.86 -1.83
C ILE A 37 -0.12 8.52 -2.24
N ALA A 38 -0.53 7.26 -2.02
CA ALA A 38 -1.91 6.87 -2.33
C ALA A 38 -2.91 7.64 -1.46
N ALA A 39 -2.58 7.84 -0.18
CA ALA A 39 -3.45 8.58 0.72
C ALA A 39 -3.61 10.03 0.27
N GLU A 40 -2.61 10.58 -0.38
CA GLU A 40 -2.66 11.95 -0.89
C GLU A 40 -3.29 12.04 -2.27
N GLY A 41 -3.81 10.96 -2.78
CA GLY A 41 -4.52 10.96 -4.06
C GLY A 41 -3.69 10.54 -5.25
N GLY A 42 -2.43 10.21 -5.05
CA GLY A 42 -1.54 9.82 -6.13
C GLY A 42 -1.37 8.31 -6.23
N LYS A 43 -0.36 7.93 -6.98
CA LYS A 43 0.02 6.53 -7.14
C LYS A 43 1.54 6.49 -7.22
N ALA A 44 2.15 5.72 -6.34
CA ALA A 44 3.60 5.58 -6.34
C ALA A 44 4.07 4.83 -7.58
N ASP A 45 5.31 5.07 -7.99
CA ASP A 45 5.87 4.40 -9.17
C ASP A 45 5.89 2.90 -9.01
N ILE A 46 6.05 2.40 -7.80
CA ILE A 46 6.09 0.96 -7.54
C ILE A 46 4.69 0.36 -7.33
N ALA A 47 3.64 1.16 -7.50
CA ALA A 47 2.25 0.68 -7.40
C ALA A 47 1.67 0.48 -8.79
N LYS A 48 0.93 -0.61 -8.97
CA LYS A 48 0.30 -0.94 -10.24
C LYS A 48 -1.11 -1.46 -10.01
N PRO A 49 -2.04 -1.16 -10.92
CA PRO A 49 -3.36 -1.77 -10.82
C PRO A 49 -3.26 -3.29 -10.86
N LEU A 50 -4.07 -3.94 -10.04
CA LEU A 50 -4.10 -5.40 -9.99
C LEU A 50 -5.27 -5.86 -10.82
N HIS A 51 -4.96 -6.39 -12.00
CA HIS A 51 -5.98 -6.77 -12.94
C HIS A 51 -6.76 -7.99 -12.47
N GLY A 52 -8.04 -8.03 -12.81
CA GLY A 52 -8.89 -9.15 -12.47
C GLY A 52 -9.63 -9.02 -11.15
N LEU A 53 -9.30 -8.01 -10.35
CA LEU A 53 -9.95 -7.80 -9.05
C LEU A 53 -10.81 -6.55 -9.02
N GLY A 54 -11.10 -5.98 -10.19
CA GLY A 54 -11.91 -4.78 -10.27
C GLY A 54 -11.06 -3.51 -10.23
N SER A 55 -11.72 -2.38 -10.50
CA SER A 55 -11.03 -1.09 -10.46
C SER A 55 -10.78 -0.69 -9.01
N GLY A 56 -9.70 0.03 -8.80
CA GLY A 56 -9.39 0.55 -7.46
C GLY A 56 -8.59 -0.39 -6.59
N VAL A 57 -8.18 -1.55 -7.10
CA VAL A 57 -7.30 -2.46 -6.35
C VAL A 57 -5.91 -2.37 -6.96
N LEU A 58 -4.91 -2.10 -6.13
CA LEU A 58 -3.54 -1.91 -6.59
C LEU A 58 -2.59 -2.76 -5.76
N GLU A 59 -1.43 -3.04 -6.36
CA GLU A 59 -0.36 -3.75 -5.68
C GLU A 59 0.88 -2.87 -5.66
N ILE A 60 1.48 -2.73 -4.49
CA ILE A 60 2.79 -2.11 -4.36
C ILE A 60 3.80 -3.24 -4.31
N ALA A 61 4.78 -3.21 -5.21
CA ALA A 61 5.82 -4.23 -5.28
C ALA A 61 7.17 -3.59 -5.05
N LEU A 62 7.90 -4.09 -4.07
CA LEU A 62 9.21 -3.55 -3.70
C LEU A 62 10.23 -4.67 -3.69
N ALA A 63 11.32 -4.48 -4.44
CA ALA A 63 12.48 -5.35 -4.34
C ALA A 63 13.42 -4.77 -3.29
N HIS A 64 13.81 -5.56 -2.30
CA HIS A 64 14.64 -5.09 -1.21
C HIS A 64 15.55 -6.22 -0.76
N ARG A 65 16.84 -6.05 -1.00
CA ARG A 65 17.89 -6.99 -0.57
C ARG A 65 17.61 -8.43 -1.03
N GLY A 66 17.21 -8.58 -2.29
CA GLY A 66 17.00 -9.89 -2.87
C GLY A 66 15.64 -10.49 -2.68
N ASP A 67 14.81 -9.91 -1.82
CA ASP A 67 13.45 -10.35 -1.61
C ASP A 67 12.46 -9.37 -2.21
N ALA A 68 11.26 -9.82 -2.46
CA ALA A 68 10.19 -8.97 -2.92
C ALA A 68 9.15 -8.84 -1.82
N PHE A 69 8.73 -7.60 -1.55
CA PHE A 69 7.70 -7.33 -0.55
C PHE A 69 6.52 -6.70 -1.27
N ARG A 70 5.32 -7.17 -0.98
CA ARG A 70 4.13 -6.77 -1.69
C ARG A 70 3.03 -6.36 -0.74
N ILE A 71 2.33 -5.30 -1.13
CA ILE A 71 1.13 -4.85 -0.42
C ILE A 71 0.04 -4.70 -1.45
N VAL A 72 -1.13 -5.27 -1.14
CA VAL A 72 -2.34 -5.07 -1.96
C VAL A 72 -3.26 -4.15 -1.19
N TYR A 73 -3.70 -3.09 -1.83
CA TYR A 73 -4.63 -2.15 -1.21
C TYR A 73 -5.77 -1.81 -2.16
N ALA A 74 -6.89 -1.42 -1.59
CA ALA A 74 -8.06 -1.04 -2.35
C ALA A 74 -8.47 0.38 -1.99
N ILE A 75 -8.89 1.14 -3.00
CA ILE A 75 -9.47 2.46 -2.81
C ILE A 75 -10.98 2.30 -2.87
N LEU A 76 -11.65 2.59 -1.77
CA LEU A 76 -13.08 2.37 -1.65
C LEU A 76 -13.86 3.64 -1.96
N LEU A 77 -15.17 3.49 -2.07
CA LEU A 77 -16.05 4.57 -2.50
C LEU A 77 -15.99 5.80 -1.62
N ALA A 78 -15.73 5.64 -0.33
CA ALA A 78 -15.63 6.76 0.59
C ALA A 78 -14.24 7.39 0.60
N ASP A 79 -13.45 7.14 -0.42
CA ASP A 79 -12.08 7.63 -0.50
C ASP A 79 -11.23 7.10 0.63
N GLU A 80 -11.51 5.87 1.06
CA GLU A 80 -10.71 5.18 2.06
C GLU A 80 -9.77 4.21 1.38
N ILE A 81 -8.59 4.04 1.97
CA ILE A 81 -7.66 3.01 1.51
C ILE A 81 -7.67 1.88 2.53
N TRP A 82 -7.83 0.66 2.04
CA TRP A 82 -7.73 -0.52 2.88
C TRP A 82 -6.59 -1.39 2.41
N VAL A 83 -5.65 -1.66 3.30
CA VAL A 83 -4.58 -2.62 3.01
C VAL A 83 -5.14 -3.99 3.32
N ILE A 84 -5.31 -4.80 2.28
CA ILE A 84 -5.99 -6.07 2.40
C ILE A 84 -5.05 -7.26 2.41
N HIS A 85 -3.80 -7.06 1.98
CA HIS A 85 -2.84 -8.17 1.98
C HIS A 85 -1.43 -7.60 2.01
N ALA A 86 -0.55 -8.26 2.73
CA ALA A 86 0.88 -7.92 2.75
C ALA A 86 1.65 -9.24 2.82
N PHE A 87 2.63 -9.40 1.94
CA PHE A 87 3.38 -10.65 1.94
C PHE A 87 4.77 -10.46 1.37
N GLN A 88 5.66 -11.34 1.76
CA GLN A 88 7.02 -11.40 1.24
C GLN A 88 7.10 -12.56 0.26
N LYS A 89 7.61 -12.26 -0.92
CA LYS A 89 7.84 -13.28 -1.92
C LYS A 89 9.33 -13.55 -1.97
N LYS A 90 9.73 -14.73 -1.53
CA LYS A 90 11.13 -15.11 -1.55
C LYS A 90 11.51 -15.64 -2.92
N SER A 91 12.65 -15.23 -3.40
CA SER A 91 13.15 -15.70 -4.68
C SER A 91 13.96 -16.97 -4.52
#